data_219e2cd9f0bd6ffeb73438656a948efb
#
_entry.id   219e2cd9f0bd6ffeb73438656a948efb
#
_cell.length_a   1.000
_cell.length_b   1.000
_cell.length_c   1.000
_cell.angle_alpha   90.00
_cell.angle_beta   90.00
_cell.angle_gamma   90.00
#
_symmetry.space_group_name_H-M   'P 1'
#
loop_
_entity.id
_entity.type
_entity.pdbx_description
1 polymer ?
#
loop_
_entity_poly.entity_id
_entity_poly.type
_entity_poly.pdbx_seq_one_letter_code
_entity_poly.pdbx_strand_id
1 'polypeptide(L)'
;MLKNINPTHTDAWKALTAHFEDAQDLQLSELFASDSERFNKFSANFGDDILLDYSKNLITEETMGKLFALAEQTEVKAAIADLFSGEKINQTEGRAVLHSALRNRSNTPVLVDGEDVMPNVNAVLEKMKAFTARIVDGEWKGYTGKEITDVVNIGIGGSDLGPYMVTEALAPYKTRLNMHFVSNVDGTHIAETLKDLNPETTLFLIASKTFTTQETMTNAHSARDWFLATAGDQAHVAKHFAALSTNAQSVSEFGIDTDNMFEFWDWVGGRYSLCSAIGLSISLSIGFDNFAELLGGAHAMDQHFAQTPLEQNLPVILALIGIWYNNFHGAESEAILPYDQYLHRFAAYFQQGNMESNGKCVDRGGNPIDYQTGPIIWGEPGTNGQHAFYQLIHQGTKLIPCDFIAPAISHNPLSDHHPKLMANFFAQTEALAFGKTKEQVEAEFLAAGKTQEEVAELVPFKVFDGNRPTNSILVKQVTPEVLGSLIALYEHKIFTQGVIWNIFTFDQWGVELGKQLANQILPELGGEEAVASHDSSTNGLINAFKQWRQ
;
A
#
# COMPACT_ATOMS: atom_id res chain seq x y z
N MET A 1 20.03 -14.69 -8.05
CA MET A 1 20.40 -13.69 -6.99
C MET A 1 20.47 -12.30 -7.60
N LEU A 2 19.84 -11.30 -6.97
CA LEU A 2 19.85 -9.92 -7.45
C LEU A 2 21.31 -9.40 -7.57
N LYS A 3 21.64 -8.79 -8.69
CA LYS A 3 23.00 -8.26 -8.91
C LYS A 3 23.18 -6.93 -8.18
N ASN A 4 24.40 -6.71 -7.72
CA ASN A 4 24.81 -5.44 -7.12
C ASN A 4 25.32 -4.50 -8.24
N ILE A 5 24.41 -3.65 -8.76
CA ILE A 5 24.71 -2.68 -9.81
C ILE A 5 24.33 -1.30 -9.31
N ASN A 6 25.32 -0.46 -9.02
CA ASN A 6 25.07 0.94 -8.68
C ASN A 6 24.53 1.67 -9.93
N PRO A 7 23.30 2.20 -9.90
CA PRO A 7 22.67 2.81 -11.06
C PRO A 7 23.46 4.02 -11.59
N THR A 8 24.10 4.80 -10.71
CA THR A 8 24.85 6.02 -11.09
C THR A 8 26.10 5.71 -11.90
N HIS A 9 26.60 4.47 -11.86
CA HIS A 9 27.73 4.03 -12.65
C HIS A 9 27.36 3.55 -14.04
N THR A 10 26.07 3.33 -14.32
CA THR A 10 25.59 2.90 -15.64
C THR A 10 25.67 4.02 -16.66
N ASP A 11 25.84 3.66 -17.93
CA ASP A 11 25.84 4.65 -19.01
C ASP A 11 24.45 5.25 -19.21
N ALA A 12 23.39 4.47 -18.96
CA ALA A 12 22.01 4.96 -19.01
C ALA A 12 21.73 6.05 -17.99
N TRP A 13 22.20 5.92 -16.74
CA TRP A 13 22.05 6.98 -15.73
C TRP A 13 22.76 8.26 -16.13
N LYS A 14 24.00 8.15 -16.60
CA LYS A 14 24.76 9.30 -17.10
C LYS A 14 24.06 9.98 -18.28
N ALA A 15 23.51 9.17 -19.20
CA ALA A 15 22.74 9.68 -20.34
C ALA A 15 21.43 10.35 -19.89
N LEU A 16 20.76 9.85 -18.85
CA LEU A 16 19.59 10.50 -18.24
C LEU A 16 19.96 11.81 -17.56
N THR A 17 21.09 11.84 -16.83
CA THR A 17 21.59 13.07 -16.20
C THR A 17 21.88 14.16 -17.25
N ALA A 18 22.55 13.81 -18.35
CA ALA A 18 22.79 14.76 -19.43
C ALA A 18 21.49 15.17 -20.15
N HIS A 19 20.57 14.22 -20.36
CA HIS A 19 19.26 14.50 -20.95
C HIS A 19 18.41 15.43 -20.09
N PHE A 20 18.51 15.32 -18.76
CA PHE A 20 17.77 16.14 -17.83
C PHE A 20 18.14 17.63 -17.96
N GLU A 21 19.39 17.98 -18.31
CA GLU A 21 19.79 19.38 -18.54
C GLU A 21 18.93 20.07 -19.62
N ASP A 22 18.49 19.32 -20.63
CA ASP A 22 17.59 19.82 -21.68
C ASP A 22 16.11 19.59 -21.33
N ALA A 23 15.79 18.50 -20.63
CA ALA A 23 14.42 18.08 -20.35
C ALA A 23 13.77 18.78 -19.14
N GLN A 24 14.55 19.41 -18.25
CA GLN A 24 14.02 20.09 -17.06
C GLN A 24 13.10 21.28 -17.40
N ASP A 25 13.26 21.87 -18.59
CA ASP A 25 12.49 23.02 -19.06
C ASP A 25 11.28 22.63 -19.92
N LEU A 26 11.01 21.32 -20.09
CA LEU A 26 9.86 20.83 -20.87
C LEU A 26 8.55 21.40 -20.30
N GLN A 27 7.66 21.81 -21.23
CA GLN A 27 6.33 22.31 -20.89
C GLN A 27 5.27 21.35 -21.44
N LEU A 28 4.37 20.86 -20.56
CA LEU A 28 3.29 19.98 -20.98
C LEU A 28 2.39 20.60 -22.04
N SER A 29 2.13 21.90 -21.96
CA SER A 29 1.36 22.63 -22.96
C SER A 29 2.00 22.55 -24.36
N GLU A 30 3.32 22.66 -24.46
CA GLU A 30 4.07 22.56 -25.73
C GLU A 30 4.14 21.12 -26.23
N LEU A 31 4.34 20.16 -25.32
CA LEU A 31 4.37 18.73 -25.65
C LEU A 31 3.04 18.27 -26.27
N PHE A 32 1.90 18.72 -25.71
CA PHE A 32 0.58 18.40 -26.27
C PHE A 32 0.25 19.22 -27.53
N ALA A 33 0.71 20.45 -27.62
CA ALA A 33 0.52 21.26 -28.83
C ALA A 33 1.30 20.72 -30.05
N SER A 34 2.46 20.13 -29.81
CA SER A 34 3.32 19.60 -30.88
C SER A 34 2.99 18.15 -31.28
N ASP A 35 2.25 17.40 -30.47
CA ASP A 35 1.96 15.99 -30.69
C ASP A 35 0.51 15.63 -30.31
N SER A 36 -0.38 15.61 -31.32
CA SER A 36 -1.79 15.23 -31.15
C SER A 36 -1.98 13.74 -30.78
N GLU A 37 -0.98 12.89 -31.04
CA GLU A 37 -1.00 11.46 -30.74
C GLU A 37 -0.39 11.13 -29.38
N ARG A 38 -0.06 12.15 -28.58
CA ARG A 38 0.65 11.96 -27.31
C ARG A 38 -0.06 11.00 -26.35
N PHE A 39 -1.39 11.07 -26.25
CA PHE A 39 -2.15 10.11 -25.46
C PHE A 39 -1.92 8.66 -25.95
N ASN A 40 -1.99 8.41 -27.24
CA ASN A 40 -1.80 7.07 -27.80
C ASN A 40 -0.39 6.53 -27.59
N LYS A 41 0.63 7.42 -27.60
CA LYS A 41 2.03 7.05 -27.36
C LYS A 41 2.35 6.77 -25.89
N PHE A 42 1.69 7.47 -24.99
CA PHE A 42 1.96 7.42 -23.55
C PHE A 42 0.74 6.93 -22.76
N SER A 43 0.08 5.91 -23.27
CA SER A 43 -0.94 5.14 -22.57
C SER A 43 -0.76 3.65 -22.81
N ALA A 44 -1.23 2.85 -21.85
CA ALA A 44 -1.18 1.40 -21.95
C ALA A 44 -2.39 0.78 -21.26
N ASN A 45 -2.86 -0.37 -21.77
CA ASN A 45 -3.98 -1.09 -21.19
C ASN A 45 -3.51 -2.39 -20.53
N PHE A 46 -4.19 -2.75 -19.46
CA PHE A 46 -4.14 -4.09 -18.90
C PHE A 46 -5.53 -4.72 -19.06
N GLY A 47 -5.64 -5.64 -20.02
CA GLY A 47 -6.93 -6.16 -20.46
C GLY A 47 -7.89 -5.05 -20.89
N ASP A 48 -9.18 -5.25 -20.58
CA ASP A 48 -10.25 -4.29 -20.84
C ASP A 48 -10.64 -3.48 -19.58
N ASP A 49 -9.92 -3.66 -18.48
CA ASP A 49 -10.35 -3.20 -17.17
C ASP A 49 -9.48 -2.10 -16.57
N ILE A 50 -8.23 -1.92 -17.02
CA ILE A 50 -7.33 -0.87 -16.53
C ILE A 50 -6.67 -0.15 -17.71
N LEU A 51 -6.84 1.17 -17.78
CA LEU A 51 -6.15 2.08 -18.66
C LEU A 51 -5.19 2.96 -17.84
N LEU A 52 -3.91 2.89 -18.13
CA LEU A 52 -2.89 3.81 -17.61
C LEU A 52 -2.62 4.88 -18.67
N ASP A 53 -2.93 6.14 -18.35
CA ASP A 53 -2.48 7.31 -19.10
C ASP A 53 -1.35 8.01 -18.34
N TYR A 54 -0.16 8.00 -18.90
CA TYR A 54 1.01 8.70 -18.39
C TYR A 54 1.50 9.82 -19.34
N SER A 55 0.61 10.27 -20.22
CA SER A 55 0.91 11.33 -21.19
C SER A 55 1.14 12.70 -20.55
N LYS A 56 0.53 12.96 -19.36
CA LYS A 56 0.69 14.21 -18.62
C LYS A 56 1.93 14.19 -17.71
N ASN A 57 3.06 13.68 -18.22
CA ASN A 57 4.35 13.69 -17.56
C ASN A 57 5.38 14.48 -18.38
N LEU A 58 6.41 15.02 -17.73
CA LEU A 58 7.53 15.74 -18.35
C LEU A 58 8.51 14.76 -18.97
N ILE A 59 8.04 14.05 -19.99
CA ILE A 59 8.76 12.99 -20.71
C ILE A 59 8.55 13.11 -22.21
N THR A 60 9.52 12.61 -22.94
CA THR A 60 9.47 12.38 -24.39
C THR A 60 9.71 10.90 -24.70
N GLU A 61 9.57 10.49 -25.97
CA GLU A 61 9.96 9.12 -26.38
C GLU A 61 11.46 8.87 -26.11
N GLU A 62 12.30 9.90 -26.24
CA GLU A 62 13.72 9.83 -25.89
C GLU A 62 13.92 9.62 -24.37
N THR A 63 13.20 10.35 -23.54
CA THR A 63 13.24 10.17 -22.08
C THR A 63 12.89 8.73 -21.71
N MET A 64 11.79 8.21 -22.22
CA MET A 64 11.37 6.83 -21.95
C MET A 64 12.38 5.80 -22.48
N GLY A 65 12.93 6.02 -23.66
CA GLY A 65 13.97 5.14 -24.21
C GLY A 65 15.21 5.04 -23.31
N LYS A 66 15.65 6.16 -22.73
CA LYS A 66 16.76 6.19 -21.76
C LYS A 66 16.39 5.53 -20.42
N LEU A 67 15.16 5.70 -19.96
CA LEU A 67 14.65 5.04 -18.75
C LEU A 67 14.56 3.51 -18.93
N PHE A 68 14.11 3.03 -20.10
CA PHE A 68 14.14 1.60 -20.40
C PHE A 68 15.58 1.07 -20.50
N ALA A 69 16.51 1.82 -21.08
CA ALA A 69 17.92 1.45 -21.08
C ALA A 69 18.50 1.35 -19.65
N LEU A 70 18.04 2.20 -18.71
CA LEU A 70 18.41 2.09 -17.29
C LEU A 70 17.88 0.78 -16.70
N ALA A 71 16.62 0.43 -16.95
CA ALA A 71 16.04 -0.84 -16.49
C ALA A 71 16.78 -2.06 -17.04
N GLU A 72 17.19 -2.01 -18.30
CA GLU A 72 18.02 -3.06 -18.91
C GLU A 72 19.40 -3.16 -18.27
N GLN A 73 20.11 -2.03 -18.09
CA GLN A 73 21.46 -2.02 -17.52
C GLN A 73 21.49 -2.37 -16.03
N THR A 74 20.38 -2.17 -15.32
CA THR A 74 20.21 -2.61 -13.93
C THR A 74 19.61 -4.02 -13.82
N GLU A 75 19.44 -4.70 -14.95
CA GLU A 75 18.98 -6.09 -15.06
C GLU A 75 17.59 -6.35 -14.46
N VAL A 76 16.66 -5.41 -14.61
CA VAL A 76 15.28 -5.54 -14.09
C VAL A 76 14.64 -6.84 -14.59
N LYS A 77 14.82 -7.23 -15.86
CA LYS A 77 14.23 -8.46 -16.40
C LYS A 77 14.75 -9.73 -15.70
N ALA A 78 16.04 -9.78 -15.38
CA ALA A 78 16.60 -10.90 -14.61
C ALA A 78 16.09 -10.90 -13.17
N ALA A 79 15.97 -9.74 -12.54
CA ALA A 79 15.42 -9.61 -11.21
C ALA A 79 13.93 -10.03 -11.14
N ILE A 80 13.13 -9.74 -12.17
CA ILE A 80 11.76 -10.23 -12.29
C ILE A 80 11.75 -11.77 -12.34
N ALA A 81 12.62 -12.40 -13.11
CA ALA A 81 12.73 -13.86 -13.13
C ALA A 81 13.14 -14.43 -11.78
N ASP A 82 14.09 -13.80 -11.09
CA ASP A 82 14.50 -14.21 -9.73
C ASP A 82 13.34 -14.10 -8.72
N LEU A 83 12.50 -13.06 -8.80
CA LEU A 83 11.33 -12.88 -7.93
C LEU A 83 10.35 -14.06 -8.00
N PHE A 84 10.11 -14.60 -9.19
CA PHE A 84 9.16 -15.70 -9.41
C PHE A 84 9.79 -17.09 -9.29
N SER A 85 11.11 -17.21 -9.18
CA SER A 85 11.81 -18.49 -9.20
C SER A 85 11.95 -19.19 -7.85
N GLY A 86 11.67 -18.50 -6.75
CA GLY A 86 11.96 -18.98 -5.40
C GLY A 86 13.38 -18.74 -4.92
N GLU A 87 14.19 -18.02 -5.69
CA GLU A 87 15.52 -17.56 -5.26
C GLU A 87 15.42 -16.69 -3.99
N LYS A 88 16.43 -16.82 -3.11
CA LYS A 88 16.49 -16.09 -1.83
C LYS A 88 16.90 -14.62 -2.04
N ILE A 89 16.05 -13.85 -2.73
CA ILE A 89 16.33 -12.46 -3.08
C ILE A 89 16.25 -11.49 -1.89
N ASN A 90 15.64 -11.88 -0.76
CA ASN A 90 15.79 -11.19 0.52
C ASN A 90 17.05 -11.73 1.21
N GLN A 91 18.20 -11.26 0.74
CA GLN A 91 19.51 -11.82 1.10
C GLN A 91 19.92 -11.51 2.54
N THR A 92 19.53 -10.35 3.08
CA THR A 92 19.85 -9.95 4.46
C THR A 92 19.18 -10.83 5.50
N GLU A 93 18.06 -11.47 5.16
CA GLU A 93 17.37 -12.45 6.01
C GLU A 93 17.50 -13.90 5.50
N GLY A 94 18.14 -14.13 4.34
CA GLY A 94 18.35 -15.45 3.74
C GLY A 94 17.07 -16.14 3.27
N ARG A 95 16.05 -15.37 2.83
CA ARG A 95 14.71 -15.86 2.49
C ARG A 95 14.34 -15.64 1.03
N ALA A 96 13.54 -16.54 0.47
CA ALA A 96 12.81 -16.29 -0.76
C ALA A 96 11.72 -15.22 -0.51
N VAL A 97 11.17 -14.66 -1.59
CA VAL A 97 10.07 -13.69 -1.55
C VAL A 97 8.99 -14.18 -2.50
N LEU A 98 7.95 -14.79 -1.96
CA LEU A 98 6.97 -15.54 -2.76
C LEU A 98 5.52 -15.16 -2.42
N HIS A 99 5.26 -13.88 -2.14
CA HIS A 99 3.87 -13.42 -2.04
C HIS A 99 3.07 -13.68 -3.34
N SER A 100 3.72 -13.78 -4.49
CA SER A 100 3.11 -14.19 -5.75
C SER A 100 2.65 -15.66 -5.76
N ALA A 101 3.32 -16.57 -5.04
CA ALA A 101 2.87 -17.96 -4.91
C ALA A 101 1.52 -18.08 -4.17
N LEU A 102 1.26 -17.19 -3.20
CA LEU A 102 -0.01 -17.15 -2.46
C LEU A 102 -1.23 -16.93 -3.35
N ARG A 103 -1.05 -16.27 -4.49
CA ARG A 103 -2.07 -15.89 -5.46
C ARG A 103 -1.91 -16.59 -6.81
N ASN A 104 -0.99 -17.55 -6.90
CA ASN A 104 -0.77 -18.33 -8.12
C ASN A 104 -1.97 -19.25 -8.40
N ARG A 105 -2.81 -18.85 -9.36
CA ARG A 105 -4.03 -19.59 -9.76
C ARG A 105 -3.78 -20.60 -10.89
N SER A 106 -2.57 -20.57 -11.49
CA SER A 106 -2.18 -21.55 -12.52
C SER A 106 -1.75 -22.91 -11.94
N ASN A 107 -1.47 -22.98 -10.63
CA ASN A 107 -0.86 -24.12 -9.94
C ASN A 107 0.47 -24.58 -10.56
N THR A 108 1.15 -23.72 -11.32
CA THR A 108 2.52 -23.98 -11.74
C THR A 108 3.40 -24.15 -10.50
N PRO A 109 4.20 -25.21 -10.39
CA PRO A 109 5.07 -25.43 -9.24
C PRO A 109 5.99 -24.24 -8.98
N VAL A 110 6.09 -23.85 -7.70
CA VAL A 110 7.02 -22.82 -7.22
C VAL A 110 7.95 -23.47 -6.19
N LEU A 111 9.25 -23.50 -6.49
CA LEU A 111 10.20 -24.25 -5.69
C LEU A 111 10.97 -23.36 -4.72
N VAL A 112 11.04 -23.76 -3.45
CA VAL A 112 11.94 -23.20 -2.43
C VAL A 112 12.81 -24.33 -1.90
N ASP A 113 14.12 -24.19 -2.00
CA ASP A 113 15.08 -25.23 -1.59
C ASP A 113 14.77 -26.62 -2.23
N GLY A 114 14.16 -26.64 -3.41
CA GLY A 114 13.77 -27.84 -4.17
C GLY A 114 12.40 -28.42 -3.83
N GLU A 115 11.68 -27.84 -2.88
CA GLU A 115 10.33 -28.27 -2.51
C GLU A 115 9.26 -27.35 -3.13
N ASP A 116 8.20 -27.94 -3.68
CA ASP A 116 7.06 -27.20 -4.23
C ASP A 116 6.16 -26.67 -3.09
N VAL A 117 6.02 -25.34 -3.01
CA VAL A 117 5.21 -24.70 -1.97
C VAL A 117 3.71 -24.69 -2.29
N MET A 118 3.31 -24.94 -3.53
CA MET A 118 1.91 -24.81 -3.97
C MET A 118 0.94 -25.77 -3.26
N PRO A 119 1.27 -27.05 -2.98
CA PRO A 119 0.39 -27.92 -2.22
C PRO A 119 0.00 -27.34 -0.85
N ASN A 120 0.97 -26.77 -0.13
CA ASN A 120 0.72 -26.17 1.19
C ASN A 120 -0.10 -24.88 1.08
N VAL A 121 0.19 -24.02 0.09
CA VAL A 121 -0.60 -22.82 -0.19
C VAL A 121 -2.06 -23.17 -0.45
N ASN A 122 -2.31 -24.14 -1.31
CA ASN A 122 -3.66 -24.58 -1.63
C ASN A 122 -4.38 -25.19 -0.41
N ALA A 123 -3.68 -25.97 0.42
CA ALA A 123 -4.27 -26.55 1.63
C ALA A 123 -4.75 -25.46 2.62
N VAL A 124 -3.97 -24.38 2.78
CA VAL A 124 -4.38 -23.23 3.62
C VAL A 124 -5.57 -22.50 2.99
N LEU A 125 -5.58 -22.27 1.68
CA LEU A 125 -6.70 -21.63 0.98
C LEU A 125 -8.00 -22.46 1.11
N GLU A 126 -7.93 -23.76 0.97
CA GLU A 126 -9.10 -24.65 1.19
C GLU A 126 -9.58 -24.61 2.65
N LYS A 127 -8.66 -24.58 3.61
CA LYS A 127 -9.00 -24.40 5.03
C LYS A 127 -9.69 -23.07 5.29
N MET A 128 -9.18 -21.97 4.70
CA MET A 128 -9.81 -20.64 4.77
C MET A 128 -11.21 -20.66 4.15
N LYS A 129 -11.37 -21.29 2.99
CA LYS A 129 -12.67 -21.45 2.30
C LYS A 129 -13.69 -22.16 3.18
N ALA A 130 -13.32 -23.31 3.73
CA ALA A 130 -14.20 -24.11 4.58
C ALA A 130 -14.58 -23.35 5.87
N PHE A 131 -13.61 -22.64 6.49
CA PHE A 131 -13.86 -21.83 7.67
C PHE A 131 -14.78 -20.64 7.37
N THR A 132 -14.51 -19.91 6.28
CA THR A 132 -15.33 -18.80 5.83
C THR A 132 -16.78 -19.23 5.58
N ALA A 133 -17.00 -20.32 4.86
CA ALA A 133 -18.34 -20.83 4.59
C ALA A 133 -19.10 -21.10 5.90
N ARG A 134 -18.49 -21.83 6.84
CA ARG A 134 -19.13 -22.18 8.13
C ARG A 134 -19.52 -20.93 8.94
N ILE A 135 -18.71 -19.87 8.91
CA ILE A 135 -19.01 -18.64 9.62
C ILE A 135 -20.11 -17.84 8.90
N VAL A 136 -19.95 -17.65 7.58
CA VAL A 136 -20.88 -16.85 6.75
C VAL A 136 -22.26 -17.50 6.69
N ASP A 137 -22.33 -18.82 6.56
CA ASP A 137 -23.60 -19.57 6.52
C ASP A 137 -24.23 -19.76 7.92
N GLY A 138 -23.55 -19.29 8.97
CA GLY A 138 -24.03 -19.38 10.34
C GLY A 138 -24.01 -20.81 10.91
N GLU A 139 -23.27 -21.74 10.34
CA GLU A 139 -23.05 -23.09 10.88
C GLU A 139 -22.15 -23.07 12.10
N TRP A 140 -21.14 -22.20 12.10
CA TRP A 140 -20.30 -21.97 13.26
C TRP A 140 -21.07 -21.17 14.30
N LYS A 141 -21.14 -21.70 15.50
CA LYS A 141 -21.87 -21.10 16.64
C LYS A 141 -20.90 -20.72 17.74
N GLY A 142 -21.15 -19.56 18.34
CA GLY A 142 -20.53 -19.17 19.59
C GLY A 142 -20.86 -20.12 20.75
N TYR A 143 -20.29 -19.86 21.92
CA TYR A 143 -20.44 -20.74 23.09
C TYR A 143 -21.89 -20.87 23.59
N THR A 144 -22.75 -19.89 23.32
CA THR A 144 -24.18 -19.93 23.64
C THR A 144 -25.06 -20.54 22.55
N GLY A 145 -24.48 -20.97 21.42
CA GLY A 145 -25.21 -21.48 20.25
C GLY A 145 -25.70 -20.38 19.29
N LYS A 146 -25.40 -19.11 19.54
CA LYS A 146 -25.71 -18.00 18.62
C LYS A 146 -24.73 -17.96 17.45
N GLU A 147 -25.18 -17.38 16.33
CA GLU A 147 -24.32 -17.14 15.17
C GLU A 147 -23.32 -16.03 15.44
N ILE A 148 -22.17 -16.10 14.80
CA ILE A 148 -21.20 -14.99 14.78
C ILE A 148 -21.76 -13.87 13.89
N THR A 149 -21.76 -12.66 14.38
CA THR A 149 -22.19 -11.45 13.66
C THR A 149 -21.05 -10.45 13.46
N ASP A 150 -20.08 -10.47 14.36
CA ASP A 150 -18.98 -9.53 14.40
C ASP A 150 -17.64 -10.26 14.39
N VAL A 151 -16.70 -9.76 13.59
CA VAL A 151 -15.33 -10.28 13.49
C VAL A 151 -14.35 -9.16 13.77
N VAL A 152 -13.48 -9.36 14.77
CA VAL A 152 -12.44 -8.41 15.15
C VAL A 152 -11.08 -8.95 14.70
N ASN A 153 -10.44 -8.30 13.74
CA ASN A 153 -9.07 -8.59 13.35
C ASN A 153 -8.11 -7.81 14.25
N ILE A 154 -7.31 -8.51 15.03
CA ILE A 154 -6.29 -7.92 15.90
C ILE A 154 -4.92 -8.19 15.27
N GLY A 155 -4.30 -7.15 14.71
CA GLY A 155 -3.01 -7.23 14.02
C GLY A 155 -2.45 -5.84 13.80
N ILE A 156 -1.18 -5.72 13.47
CA ILE A 156 -0.52 -4.43 13.21
C ILE A 156 0.33 -4.48 11.95
N GLY A 157 0.57 -3.33 11.32
CA GLY A 157 1.33 -3.23 10.09
C GLY A 157 0.70 -4.03 8.96
N GLY A 158 1.43 -4.97 8.34
CA GLY A 158 0.92 -5.80 7.25
C GLY A 158 -0.26 -6.72 7.63
N SER A 159 -0.44 -7.02 8.92
CA SER A 159 -1.58 -7.79 9.43
C SER A 159 -2.85 -6.94 9.67
N ASP A 160 -2.78 -5.63 9.41
CA ASP A 160 -3.88 -4.68 9.57
C ASP A 160 -4.14 -3.91 8.26
N LEU A 161 -3.13 -3.18 7.76
CA LEU A 161 -3.28 -2.19 6.70
C LEU A 161 -3.88 -2.76 5.41
N GLY A 162 -3.36 -3.91 4.95
CA GLY A 162 -3.87 -4.57 3.74
C GLY A 162 -5.29 -5.12 3.93
N PRO A 163 -5.55 -5.96 4.94
CA PRO A 163 -6.89 -6.44 5.24
C PRO A 163 -7.93 -5.33 5.43
N TYR A 164 -7.60 -4.28 6.17
CA TYR A 164 -8.49 -3.13 6.37
C TYR A 164 -8.77 -2.41 5.05
N MET A 165 -7.73 -2.09 4.27
CA MET A 165 -7.87 -1.43 2.98
C MET A 165 -8.79 -2.20 2.03
N VAL A 166 -8.59 -3.51 1.89
CA VAL A 166 -9.40 -4.34 0.99
C VAL A 166 -10.84 -4.48 1.48
N THR A 167 -11.04 -4.64 2.78
CA THR A 167 -12.39 -4.71 3.37
C THR A 167 -13.19 -3.43 3.11
N GLU A 168 -12.58 -2.26 3.23
CA GLU A 168 -13.19 -0.98 2.88
C GLU A 168 -13.42 -0.85 1.36
N ALA A 169 -12.41 -1.20 0.56
CA ALA A 169 -12.49 -1.07 -0.90
C ALA A 169 -13.57 -1.97 -1.52
N LEU A 170 -13.79 -3.14 -0.93
CA LEU A 170 -14.77 -4.13 -1.41
C LEU A 170 -16.04 -4.20 -0.54
N ALA A 171 -16.37 -3.13 0.19
CA ALA A 171 -17.60 -3.04 0.97
C ALA A 171 -18.89 -3.34 0.16
N PRO A 172 -18.98 -3.06 -1.16
CA PRO A 172 -20.12 -3.49 -1.98
C PRO A 172 -20.34 -5.01 -2.04
N TYR A 173 -19.31 -5.81 -1.76
CA TYR A 173 -19.33 -7.28 -1.80
C TYR A 173 -19.49 -7.92 -0.40
N LYS A 174 -19.69 -7.10 0.61
CA LYS A 174 -19.73 -7.49 2.02
C LYS A 174 -20.78 -8.60 2.27
N THR A 175 -20.37 -9.60 3.05
CA THR A 175 -21.25 -10.63 3.63
C THR A 175 -22.14 -10.05 4.74
N ARG A 176 -22.82 -10.89 5.51
CA ARG A 176 -23.62 -10.48 6.68
C ARG A 176 -22.78 -10.06 7.90
N LEU A 177 -21.46 -10.27 7.87
CA LEU A 177 -20.56 -10.03 9.01
C LEU A 177 -20.14 -8.56 9.09
N ASN A 178 -20.05 -8.05 10.32
CA ASN A 178 -19.44 -6.76 10.58
C ASN A 178 -17.95 -6.97 10.91
N MET A 179 -17.09 -6.25 10.19
CA MET A 179 -15.65 -6.35 10.38
C MET A 179 -15.15 -5.18 11.21
N HIS A 180 -14.29 -5.47 12.18
CA HIS A 180 -13.61 -4.49 13.02
C HIS A 180 -12.10 -4.76 12.98
N PHE A 181 -11.30 -3.71 13.01
CA PHE A 181 -9.84 -3.80 12.96
C PHE A 181 -9.24 -3.10 14.17
N VAL A 182 -8.36 -3.79 14.89
CA VAL A 182 -7.65 -3.25 16.07
C VAL A 182 -6.15 -3.47 15.87
N SER A 183 -5.40 -2.38 15.81
CA SER A 183 -3.96 -2.43 15.54
C SER A 183 -3.13 -1.70 16.60
N ASN A 184 -3.55 -0.52 17.05
CA ASN A 184 -2.79 0.29 17.98
C ASN A 184 -2.80 -0.30 19.40
N VAL A 185 -1.65 -0.23 20.09
CA VAL A 185 -1.52 -0.60 21.51
C VAL A 185 -2.16 0.42 22.45
N ASP A 186 -2.55 1.61 21.94
CA ASP A 186 -3.37 2.55 22.69
C ASP A 186 -4.69 1.86 23.08
N GLY A 187 -4.92 1.73 24.38
CA GLY A 187 -6.10 1.07 24.95
C GLY A 187 -7.43 1.63 24.46
N THR A 188 -7.46 2.87 23.98
CA THR A 188 -8.64 3.48 23.36
C THR A 188 -9.13 2.66 22.15
N HIS A 189 -8.21 2.16 21.32
CA HIS A 189 -8.58 1.42 20.10
C HIS A 189 -9.38 0.16 20.42
N ILE A 190 -8.86 -0.69 21.32
CA ILE A 190 -9.57 -1.93 21.71
C ILE A 190 -10.81 -1.62 22.55
N ALA A 191 -10.75 -0.66 23.47
CA ALA A 191 -11.86 -0.33 24.37
C ALA A 191 -13.09 0.20 23.61
N GLU A 192 -12.90 1.15 22.69
CA GLU A 192 -13.99 1.67 21.86
C GLU A 192 -14.54 0.62 20.89
N THR A 193 -13.68 -0.27 20.36
CA THR A 193 -14.15 -1.38 19.52
C THR A 193 -15.03 -2.36 20.29
N LEU A 194 -14.63 -2.77 21.50
CA LEU A 194 -15.37 -3.76 22.29
C LEU A 194 -16.65 -3.23 22.90
N LYS A 195 -16.81 -1.92 23.03
CA LYS A 195 -17.91 -1.25 23.72
C LYS A 195 -19.29 -1.65 23.19
N ASP A 196 -19.42 -1.77 21.87
CA ASP A 196 -20.68 -2.05 21.19
C ASP A 196 -20.81 -3.52 20.76
N LEU A 197 -19.82 -4.38 21.10
CA LEU A 197 -19.82 -5.78 20.71
C LEU A 197 -20.46 -6.70 21.77
N ASN A 198 -21.00 -7.82 21.28
CA ASN A 198 -21.57 -8.86 22.14
C ASN A 198 -20.60 -10.06 22.18
N PRO A 199 -20.06 -10.43 23.37
CA PRO A 199 -19.16 -11.58 23.50
C PRO A 199 -19.72 -12.91 22.97
N GLU A 200 -21.04 -13.09 22.99
CA GLU A 200 -21.67 -14.32 22.50
C GLU A 200 -21.64 -14.48 20.97
N THR A 201 -21.43 -13.39 20.22
CA THR A 201 -21.52 -13.35 18.75
C THR A 201 -20.29 -12.77 18.08
N THR A 202 -19.21 -12.51 18.85
CA THR A 202 -17.97 -11.92 18.33
C THR A 202 -16.90 -13.00 18.14
N LEU A 203 -16.24 -12.99 16.97
CA LEU A 203 -15.07 -13.80 16.63
C LEU A 203 -13.84 -12.92 16.55
N PHE A 204 -12.73 -13.33 17.18
CA PHE A 204 -11.45 -12.64 17.12
C PHE A 204 -10.46 -13.39 16.23
N LEU A 205 -9.80 -12.68 15.32
CA LEU A 205 -8.69 -13.18 14.52
C LEU A 205 -7.40 -12.56 15.05
N ILE A 206 -6.51 -13.37 15.62
CA ILE A 206 -5.23 -12.91 16.16
C ILE A 206 -4.16 -13.05 15.08
N ALA A 207 -3.84 -11.93 14.43
CA ALA A 207 -2.97 -11.89 13.26
C ALA A 207 -1.53 -11.51 13.66
N SER A 208 -0.73 -12.51 14.03
CA SER A 208 0.68 -12.35 14.39
C SER A 208 1.50 -13.55 13.96
N LYS A 209 2.47 -13.37 13.04
CA LYS A 209 3.29 -14.45 12.48
C LYS A 209 3.97 -15.27 13.58
N THR A 210 4.61 -14.61 14.53
CA THR A 210 5.34 -15.26 15.64
C THR A 210 4.50 -15.47 16.89
N PHE A 211 3.30 -14.88 16.94
CA PHE A 211 2.43 -14.81 18.12
C PHE A 211 3.09 -14.15 19.34
N THR A 212 4.00 -13.19 19.07
CA THR A 212 4.80 -12.48 20.09
C THR A 212 4.82 -10.96 19.90
N THR A 213 4.17 -10.44 18.84
CA THR A 213 4.14 -9.00 18.56
C THR A 213 3.44 -8.28 19.72
N GLN A 214 4.14 -7.35 20.38
CA GLN A 214 3.70 -6.72 21.63
C GLN A 214 2.30 -6.12 21.51
N GLU A 215 2.06 -5.30 20.49
CA GLU A 215 0.80 -4.60 20.26
C GLU A 215 -0.36 -5.59 20.05
N THR A 216 -0.13 -6.59 19.19
CA THR A 216 -1.12 -7.62 18.87
C THR A 216 -1.46 -8.45 20.11
N MET A 217 -0.44 -8.91 20.86
CA MET A 217 -0.68 -9.76 22.03
C MET A 217 -1.30 -8.99 23.19
N THR A 218 -0.95 -7.72 23.39
CA THR A 218 -1.59 -6.86 24.40
C THR A 218 -3.08 -6.70 24.10
N ASN A 219 -3.44 -6.39 22.87
CA ASN A 219 -4.84 -6.27 22.45
C ASN A 219 -5.57 -7.62 22.49
N ALA A 220 -4.91 -8.71 22.10
CA ALA A 220 -5.48 -10.06 22.14
C ALA A 220 -5.80 -10.51 23.58
N HIS A 221 -4.91 -10.25 24.55
CA HIS A 221 -5.17 -10.52 25.95
C HIS A 221 -6.33 -9.69 26.48
N SER A 222 -6.37 -8.39 26.18
CA SER A 222 -7.49 -7.52 26.56
C SER A 222 -8.83 -8.00 25.99
N ALA A 223 -8.85 -8.43 24.72
CA ALA A 223 -10.04 -9.00 24.09
C ALA A 223 -10.47 -10.32 24.77
N ARG A 224 -9.49 -11.20 25.08
CA ARG A 224 -9.77 -12.46 25.79
C ARG A 224 -10.32 -12.22 27.19
N ASP A 225 -9.75 -11.32 27.95
CA ASP A 225 -10.22 -10.99 29.30
C ASP A 225 -11.63 -10.41 29.27
N TRP A 226 -11.93 -9.50 28.32
CA TRP A 226 -13.27 -8.99 28.07
C TRP A 226 -14.26 -10.11 27.72
N PHE A 227 -13.88 -11.03 26.86
CA PHE A 227 -14.69 -12.19 26.46
C PHE A 227 -14.96 -13.10 27.67
N LEU A 228 -13.92 -13.47 28.42
CA LEU A 228 -14.01 -14.38 29.58
C LEU A 228 -14.78 -13.77 30.77
N ALA A 229 -14.80 -12.45 30.91
CA ALA A 229 -15.64 -11.78 31.93
C ALA A 229 -17.13 -12.12 31.75
N THR A 230 -17.57 -12.44 30.54
CA THR A 230 -18.95 -12.87 30.25
C THR A 230 -19.07 -14.38 30.09
N ALA A 231 -18.16 -15.00 29.33
CA ALA A 231 -18.22 -16.43 28.98
C ALA A 231 -17.86 -17.36 30.15
N GLY A 232 -17.03 -16.90 31.11
CA GLY A 232 -16.72 -17.55 32.36
C GLY A 232 -15.85 -18.81 32.29
N ASP A 233 -15.71 -19.42 31.13
CA ASP A 233 -14.94 -20.67 30.95
C ASP A 233 -13.92 -20.52 29.80
N GLN A 234 -12.65 -20.83 30.11
CA GLN A 234 -11.53 -20.81 29.15
C GLN A 234 -11.78 -21.73 27.94
N ALA A 235 -12.53 -22.82 28.08
CA ALA A 235 -12.85 -23.73 26.98
C ALA A 235 -13.67 -23.04 25.87
N HIS A 236 -14.35 -21.94 26.16
CA HIS A 236 -15.13 -21.17 25.21
C HIS A 236 -14.26 -20.36 24.24
N VAL A 237 -12.98 -20.10 24.55
CA VAL A 237 -12.02 -19.41 23.69
C VAL A 237 -11.90 -20.11 22.32
N ALA A 238 -11.89 -21.44 22.29
CA ALA A 238 -11.82 -22.23 21.06
C ALA A 238 -12.95 -21.95 20.04
N LYS A 239 -14.07 -21.38 20.48
CA LYS A 239 -15.22 -21.03 19.61
C LYS A 239 -15.23 -19.57 19.16
N HIS A 240 -14.41 -18.72 19.75
CA HIS A 240 -14.45 -17.28 19.53
C HIS A 240 -13.10 -16.68 19.11
N PHE A 241 -12.05 -17.51 19.03
CA PHE A 241 -10.72 -17.04 18.63
C PHE A 241 -10.13 -17.98 17.57
N ALA A 242 -9.53 -17.37 16.55
CA ALA A 242 -8.71 -18.04 15.55
C ALA A 242 -7.37 -17.33 15.44
N ALA A 243 -6.33 -18.04 15.03
CA ALA A 243 -4.99 -17.50 14.92
C ALA A 243 -4.47 -17.53 13.47
N LEU A 244 -3.86 -16.45 13.04
CA LEU A 244 -3.14 -16.33 11.78
C LEU A 244 -1.64 -16.27 12.15
N SER A 245 -0.99 -17.45 12.22
CA SER A 245 0.33 -17.57 12.85
C SER A 245 1.09 -18.80 12.36
N THR A 246 2.39 -18.84 12.67
CA THR A 246 3.27 -20.00 12.48
C THR A 246 3.62 -20.70 13.80
N ASN A 247 3.17 -20.18 14.96
CA ASN A 247 3.57 -20.63 16.29
C ASN A 247 2.44 -21.39 17.00
N ALA A 248 2.29 -22.67 16.68
CA ALA A 248 1.23 -23.52 17.22
C ALA A 248 1.31 -23.66 18.76
N GLN A 249 2.50 -23.64 19.35
CA GLN A 249 2.66 -23.75 20.81
C GLN A 249 2.05 -22.55 21.51
N SER A 250 2.44 -21.32 21.14
CA SER A 250 1.91 -20.11 21.76
C SER A 250 0.42 -19.92 21.50
N VAL A 251 -0.07 -20.34 20.33
CA VAL A 251 -1.50 -20.34 19.98
C VAL A 251 -2.28 -21.25 20.93
N SER A 252 -1.79 -22.47 21.16
CA SER A 252 -2.40 -23.43 22.10
C SER A 252 -2.36 -22.92 23.56
N GLU A 253 -1.25 -22.34 23.99
CA GLU A 253 -1.07 -21.76 25.34
C GLU A 253 -2.04 -20.57 25.57
N PHE A 254 -2.38 -19.82 24.52
CA PHE A 254 -3.40 -18.75 24.60
C PHE A 254 -4.82 -19.32 24.80
N GLY A 255 -5.07 -20.58 24.43
CA GLY A 255 -6.35 -21.26 24.52
C GLY A 255 -7.10 -21.38 23.17
N ILE A 256 -6.45 -21.03 22.07
CA ILE A 256 -7.00 -21.22 20.73
C ILE A 256 -6.78 -22.67 20.30
N ASP A 257 -7.83 -23.29 19.76
CA ASP A 257 -7.71 -24.59 19.14
C ASP A 257 -6.84 -24.49 17.86
N THR A 258 -5.81 -25.31 17.77
CA THR A 258 -4.89 -25.31 16.61
C THR A 258 -5.57 -25.70 15.29
N ASP A 259 -6.74 -26.35 15.34
CA ASP A 259 -7.58 -26.54 14.15
C ASP A 259 -8.10 -25.19 13.59
N ASN A 260 -8.16 -24.14 14.42
CA ASN A 260 -8.51 -22.78 14.04
C ASN A 260 -7.26 -21.88 13.82
N MET A 261 -6.10 -22.46 13.65
CA MET A 261 -4.88 -21.78 13.29
C MET A 261 -4.64 -21.89 11.79
N PHE A 262 -4.33 -20.75 11.13
CA PHE A 262 -4.06 -20.65 9.70
C PHE A 262 -2.62 -20.24 9.52
N GLU A 263 -1.86 -21.07 8.85
CA GLU A 263 -0.42 -20.90 8.67
C GLU A 263 -0.09 -20.06 7.44
N PHE A 264 1.08 -19.46 7.47
CA PHE A 264 1.78 -18.89 6.32
C PHE A 264 3.28 -19.00 6.58
N TRP A 265 4.13 -18.62 5.63
CA TRP A 265 5.53 -19.04 5.63
C TRP A 265 6.49 -17.87 5.83
N ASP A 266 7.74 -18.17 6.11
CA ASP A 266 8.81 -17.19 6.33
C ASP A 266 9.15 -16.38 5.08
N TRP A 267 8.90 -16.94 3.88
CA TRP A 267 9.03 -16.25 2.60
C TRP A 267 7.88 -15.27 2.30
N VAL A 268 6.94 -15.10 3.20
CA VAL A 268 5.90 -14.05 3.14
C VAL A 268 6.34 -12.88 4.00
N GLY A 269 6.67 -11.76 3.38
CA GLY A 269 6.93 -10.49 4.06
C GLY A 269 5.64 -9.91 4.68
N GLY A 270 5.74 -9.22 5.84
CA GLY A 270 4.58 -8.69 6.56
C GLY A 270 3.71 -7.78 5.68
N ARG A 271 4.30 -6.78 5.04
CA ARG A 271 3.58 -5.83 4.14
C ARG A 271 3.11 -6.42 2.81
N TYR A 272 3.51 -7.66 2.50
CA TYR A 272 3.09 -8.43 1.33
C TYR A 272 2.22 -9.64 1.70
N SER A 273 1.70 -9.70 2.93
CA SER A 273 1.01 -10.88 3.45
C SER A 273 -0.49 -10.93 3.15
N LEU A 274 -1.06 -9.91 2.53
CA LEU A 274 -2.49 -9.77 2.27
C LEU A 274 -3.12 -11.00 1.58
N CYS A 275 -2.40 -11.64 0.66
CA CYS A 275 -2.85 -12.82 -0.07
C CYS A 275 -2.65 -14.14 0.70
N SER A 276 -2.04 -14.12 1.89
CA SER A 276 -1.83 -15.29 2.77
C SER A 276 -3.04 -15.54 3.67
N ALA A 277 -2.86 -16.38 4.69
CA ALA A 277 -3.81 -16.55 5.79
C ALA A 277 -4.22 -15.21 6.47
N ILE A 278 -3.37 -14.19 6.42
CA ILE A 278 -3.68 -12.82 6.87
C ILE A 278 -4.93 -12.27 6.18
N GLY A 279 -5.22 -12.69 4.95
CA GLY A 279 -6.44 -12.35 4.22
C GLY A 279 -7.72 -13.06 4.68
N LEU A 280 -7.68 -13.85 5.78
CA LEU A 280 -8.89 -14.52 6.28
C LEU A 280 -9.98 -13.51 6.67
N SER A 281 -9.62 -12.36 7.23
CA SER A 281 -10.57 -11.28 7.52
C SER A 281 -11.23 -10.73 6.26
N ILE A 282 -10.50 -10.65 5.16
CA ILE A 282 -11.04 -10.27 3.84
C ILE A 282 -12.02 -11.34 3.36
N SER A 283 -11.61 -12.61 3.39
CA SER A 283 -12.46 -13.75 3.00
C SER A 283 -13.78 -13.78 3.79
N LEU A 284 -13.74 -13.53 5.09
CA LEU A 284 -14.95 -13.42 5.93
C LEU A 284 -15.79 -12.20 5.55
N SER A 285 -15.16 -11.08 5.23
CA SER A 285 -15.85 -9.85 4.85
C SER A 285 -16.63 -9.96 3.55
N ILE A 286 -15.99 -10.46 2.48
CA ILE A 286 -16.53 -10.44 1.11
C ILE A 286 -16.93 -11.81 0.57
N GLY A 287 -16.74 -12.87 1.35
CA GLY A 287 -16.87 -14.26 0.90
C GLY A 287 -15.62 -14.79 0.20
N PHE A 288 -15.38 -16.10 0.29
CA PHE A 288 -14.17 -16.70 -0.25
C PHE A 288 -14.07 -16.61 -1.79
N ASP A 289 -15.19 -16.67 -2.51
CA ASP A 289 -15.18 -16.60 -3.97
C ASP A 289 -14.68 -15.23 -4.45
N ASN A 290 -15.16 -14.14 -3.86
CA ASN A 290 -14.64 -12.79 -4.14
C ASN A 290 -13.17 -12.62 -3.71
N PHE A 291 -12.75 -13.27 -2.61
CA PHE A 291 -11.34 -13.31 -2.23
C PHE A 291 -10.49 -14.05 -3.28
N ALA A 292 -11.01 -15.16 -3.82
CA ALA A 292 -10.34 -15.89 -4.90
C ALA A 292 -10.26 -15.07 -6.21
N GLU A 293 -11.25 -14.22 -6.52
CA GLU A 293 -11.19 -13.27 -7.63
C GLU A 293 -10.13 -12.20 -7.39
N LEU A 294 -10.01 -11.68 -6.17
CA LEU A 294 -8.92 -10.75 -5.79
C LEU A 294 -7.54 -11.38 -6.05
N LEU A 295 -7.35 -12.65 -5.62
CA LEU A 295 -6.13 -13.41 -5.91
C LEU A 295 -5.93 -13.60 -7.41
N GLY A 296 -7.02 -13.82 -8.16
CA GLY A 296 -7.00 -13.97 -9.62
C GLY A 296 -6.51 -12.73 -10.34
N GLY A 297 -7.02 -11.57 -9.97
CA GLY A 297 -6.60 -10.29 -10.54
C GLY A 297 -5.14 -9.96 -10.24
N ALA A 298 -4.70 -10.21 -9.00
CA ALA A 298 -3.31 -10.04 -8.62
C ALA A 298 -2.39 -11.01 -9.40
N HIS A 299 -2.80 -12.27 -9.58
CA HIS A 299 -2.07 -13.24 -10.41
C HIS A 299 -1.99 -12.82 -11.88
N ALA A 300 -3.06 -12.28 -12.45
CA ALA A 300 -3.05 -11.79 -13.83
C ALA A 300 -2.01 -10.66 -14.00
N MET A 301 -1.90 -9.75 -13.03
CA MET A 301 -0.86 -8.71 -13.04
C MET A 301 0.54 -9.30 -12.81
N ASP A 302 0.71 -10.35 -12.01
CA ASP A 302 1.97 -11.10 -11.90
C ASP A 302 2.42 -11.65 -13.26
N GLN A 303 1.49 -12.24 -14.02
CA GLN A 303 1.78 -12.76 -15.36
C GLN A 303 2.14 -11.63 -16.34
N HIS A 304 1.44 -10.51 -16.28
CA HIS A 304 1.76 -9.31 -17.06
C HIS A 304 3.18 -8.83 -16.73
N PHE A 305 3.51 -8.70 -15.46
CA PHE A 305 4.84 -8.26 -15.02
C PHE A 305 5.95 -9.20 -15.46
N ALA A 306 5.72 -10.52 -15.38
CA ALA A 306 6.71 -11.54 -15.72
C ALA A 306 6.95 -11.68 -17.24
N GLN A 307 5.91 -11.45 -18.08
CA GLN A 307 5.93 -11.87 -19.49
C GLN A 307 5.94 -10.71 -20.49
N THR A 308 5.47 -9.52 -20.08
CA THR A 308 5.33 -8.37 -20.98
C THR A 308 6.70 -7.68 -21.18
N PRO A 309 7.06 -7.26 -22.40
CA PRO A 309 8.24 -6.43 -22.63
C PRO A 309 8.24 -5.17 -21.75
N LEU A 310 9.42 -4.71 -21.35
CA LEU A 310 9.55 -3.59 -20.39
C LEU A 310 8.80 -2.34 -20.83
N GLU A 311 8.79 -2.07 -22.13
CA GLU A 311 8.15 -0.89 -22.74
C GLU A 311 6.62 -0.90 -22.70
N GLN A 312 6.03 -2.06 -22.45
CA GLN A 312 4.57 -2.25 -22.36
C GLN A 312 4.14 -2.72 -20.96
N ASN A 313 5.09 -2.86 -20.04
CA ASN A 313 4.90 -3.40 -18.72
C ASN A 313 4.49 -2.28 -17.75
N LEU A 314 3.21 -2.25 -17.35
CA LEU A 314 2.64 -1.16 -16.56
C LEU A 314 3.41 -0.89 -15.25
N PRO A 315 3.71 -1.89 -14.41
CA PRO A 315 4.55 -1.71 -13.22
C PRO A 315 5.90 -1.07 -13.52
N VAL A 316 6.57 -1.51 -14.60
CA VAL A 316 7.89 -0.98 -14.99
C VAL A 316 7.78 0.46 -15.46
N ILE A 317 6.78 0.79 -16.28
CA ILE A 317 6.53 2.17 -16.75
C ILE A 317 6.35 3.11 -15.56
N LEU A 318 5.46 2.78 -14.61
CA LEU A 318 5.22 3.59 -13.41
C LEU A 318 6.47 3.70 -12.52
N ALA A 319 7.23 2.62 -12.38
CA ALA A 319 8.48 2.63 -11.63
C ALA A 319 9.51 3.59 -12.23
N LEU A 320 9.69 3.56 -13.54
CA LEU A 320 10.63 4.40 -14.27
C LEU A 320 10.24 5.88 -14.25
N ILE A 321 8.95 6.19 -14.36
CA ILE A 321 8.44 7.55 -14.20
C ILE A 321 8.69 8.04 -12.77
N GLY A 322 8.45 7.21 -11.76
CA GLY A 322 8.77 7.53 -10.37
C GLY A 322 10.25 7.83 -10.14
N ILE A 323 11.15 7.03 -10.75
CA ILE A 323 12.60 7.27 -10.70
C ILE A 323 12.98 8.57 -11.41
N TRP A 324 12.38 8.87 -12.56
CA TRP A 324 12.60 10.12 -13.28
C TRP A 324 12.33 11.33 -12.39
N TYR A 325 11.20 11.35 -11.68
CA TYR A 325 10.89 12.44 -10.79
C TYR A 325 11.71 12.45 -9.50
N ASN A 326 11.90 11.31 -8.87
CA ASN A 326 12.63 11.24 -7.61
C ASN A 326 14.11 11.59 -7.77
N ASN A 327 14.78 11.01 -8.77
CA ASN A 327 16.23 11.10 -8.91
C ASN A 327 16.73 12.24 -9.81
N PHE A 328 15.95 12.67 -10.79
CA PHE A 328 16.37 13.72 -11.72
C PHE A 328 15.67 15.04 -11.47
N HIS A 329 14.36 15.04 -11.25
CA HIS A 329 13.61 16.24 -10.87
C HIS A 329 13.65 16.56 -9.36
N GLY A 330 14.18 15.69 -8.52
CA GLY A 330 14.30 15.89 -7.08
C GLY A 330 12.98 15.89 -6.31
N ALA A 331 11.94 15.20 -6.83
CA ALA A 331 10.67 15.05 -6.12
C ALA A 331 10.83 14.11 -4.92
N GLU A 332 10.57 14.61 -3.71
CA GLU A 332 10.73 13.84 -2.47
C GLU A 332 9.47 13.06 -2.07
N SER A 333 8.34 13.34 -2.71
CA SER A 333 7.06 12.67 -2.41
C SER A 333 6.30 12.35 -3.67
N GLU A 334 5.39 11.38 -3.55
CA GLU A 334 4.43 10.98 -4.58
C GLU A 334 3.05 10.85 -3.94
N ALA A 335 2.04 11.48 -4.55
CA ALA A 335 0.67 11.42 -4.06
C ALA A 335 -0.16 10.38 -4.79
N ILE A 336 -0.92 9.55 -4.05
CA ILE A 336 -1.91 8.62 -4.61
C ILE A 336 -3.29 9.16 -4.28
N LEU A 337 -4.05 9.54 -5.32
CA LEU A 337 -5.28 10.32 -5.22
C LEU A 337 -6.46 9.54 -5.84
N PRO A 338 -7.08 8.62 -5.10
CA PRO A 338 -8.20 7.85 -5.61
C PRO A 338 -9.49 8.70 -5.64
N TYR A 339 -10.16 8.77 -6.78
CA TYR A 339 -11.49 9.37 -6.96
C TYR A 339 -12.57 8.30 -6.78
N ASP A 340 -12.49 7.62 -5.65
CA ASP A 340 -13.45 6.65 -5.15
C ASP A 340 -13.36 6.59 -3.63
N GLN A 341 -14.48 6.77 -2.94
CA GLN A 341 -14.51 6.76 -1.47
C GLN A 341 -14.11 5.39 -0.90
N TYR A 342 -14.42 4.30 -1.58
CA TYR A 342 -14.02 2.96 -1.15
C TYR A 342 -12.49 2.77 -1.12
N LEU A 343 -11.75 3.52 -1.94
CA LEU A 343 -10.29 3.46 -1.97
C LEU A 343 -9.60 4.41 -0.96
N HIS A 344 -10.31 4.95 0.04
CA HIS A 344 -9.76 5.93 0.98
C HIS A 344 -8.58 5.40 1.81
N ARG A 345 -8.42 4.09 1.94
CA ARG A 345 -7.27 3.47 2.63
C ARG A 345 -6.14 3.06 1.68
N PHE A 346 -6.30 3.22 0.38
CA PHE A 346 -5.34 2.74 -0.62
C PHE A 346 -3.97 3.41 -0.49
N ALA A 347 -3.92 4.74 -0.38
CA ALA A 347 -2.67 5.46 -0.15
C ALA A 347 -1.99 5.04 1.17
N ALA A 348 -2.76 4.90 2.26
CA ALA A 348 -2.26 4.47 3.57
C ALA A 348 -1.64 3.06 3.54
N TYR A 349 -2.22 2.13 2.77
CA TYR A 349 -1.64 0.80 2.57
C TYR A 349 -0.28 0.88 1.87
N PHE A 350 -0.16 1.69 0.82
CA PHE A 350 1.09 1.84 0.08
C PHE A 350 2.11 2.76 0.76
N GLN A 351 1.75 3.50 1.81
CA GLN A 351 2.74 4.11 2.71
C GLN A 351 3.69 3.04 3.26
N GLN A 352 3.16 1.98 3.85
CA GLN A 352 3.99 0.87 4.32
C GLN A 352 4.62 0.14 3.12
N GLY A 353 3.84 -0.19 2.10
CA GLY A 353 4.30 -0.93 0.93
C GLY A 353 5.55 -0.31 0.30
N ASN A 354 5.57 1.00 0.08
CA ASN A 354 6.69 1.70 -0.56
C ASN A 354 7.77 2.13 0.45
N MET A 355 7.41 2.89 1.50
CA MET A 355 8.41 3.53 2.36
C MET A 355 9.20 2.52 3.19
N GLU A 356 8.57 1.44 3.68
CA GLU A 356 9.28 0.37 4.38
C GLU A 356 10.15 -0.46 3.42
N SER A 357 9.71 -0.64 2.18
CA SER A 357 10.46 -1.38 1.17
C SER A 357 11.66 -0.61 0.64
N ASN A 358 11.45 0.64 0.23
CA ASN A 358 12.42 1.42 -0.53
C ASN A 358 13.05 2.58 0.23
N GLY A 359 12.64 2.86 1.47
CA GLY A 359 13.26 3.84 2.35
C GLY A 359 14.59 3.32 2.90
N LYS A 360 15.60 3.18 2.05
CA LYS A 360 16.91 2.58 2.36
C LYS A 360 18.04 3.56 2.03
N CYS A 361 19.10 3.54 2.83
CA CYS A 361 20.28 4.39 2.66
C CYS A 361 21.57 3.60 2.35
N VAL A 362 21.44 2.28 2.14
CA VAL A 362 22.57 1.38 1.88
C VAL A 362 22.25 0.50 0.67
N ASP A 363 23.20 0.38 -0.25
CA ASP A 363 23.07 -0.48 -1.43
C ASP A 363 23.22 -1.98 -1.09
N ARG A 364 22.96 -2.85 -2.09
CA ARG A 364 23.13 -4.31 -1.92
C ARG A 364 24.58 -4.74 -1.62
N GLY A 365 25.54 -3.87 -1.85
CA GLY A 365 26.94 -4.10 -1.52
C GLY A 365 27.33 -3.67 -0.09
N GLY A 366 26.38 -3.09 0.66
CA GLY A 366 26.63 -2.57 2.00
C GLY A 366 27.25 -1.16 2.02
N ASN A 367 27.22 -0.43 0.89
CA ASN A 367 27.77 0.91 0.81
C ASN A 367 26.69 1.97 0.99
N PRO A 368 26.98 3.08 1.69
CA PRO A 368 26.08 4.24 1.69
C PRO A 368 25.81 4.71 0.27
N ILE A 369 24.56 5.07 -0.03
CA ILE A 369 24.16 5.61 -1.33
C ILE A 369 24.15 7.14 -1.30
N ASP A 370 24.38 7.76 -2.46
CA ASP A 370 24.43 9.21 -2.67
C ASP A 370 23.28 9.73 -3.58
N TYR A 371 22.27 8.89 -3.79
CA TYR A 371 21.06 9.22 -4.53
C TYR A 371 19.81 8.96 -3.70
N GLN A 372 18.68 9.53 -4.07
CA GLN A 372 17.41 9.36 -3.36
C GLN A 372 16.80 7.98 -3.62
N THR A 373 16.10 7.48 -2.61
CA THR A 373 15.29 6.25 -2.69
C THR A 373 13.98 6.47 -1.94
N GLY A 374 12.95 5.68 -2.23
CA GLY A 374 11.74 5.61 -1.44
C GLY A 374 11.04 6.95 -1.21
N PRO A 375 10.31 7.52 -2.21
CA PRO A 375 9.58 8.76 -2.01
C PRO A 375 8.56 8.62 -0.88
N ILE A 376 8.23 9.74 -0.23
CA ILE A 376 7.16 9.80 0.77
C ILE A 376 5.83 9.59 0.06
N ILE A 377 5.14 8.52 0.37
CA ILE A 377 3.81 8.21 -0.17
C ILE A 377 2.73 8.80 0.72
N TRP A 378 1.78 9.52 0.12
CA TRP A 378 0.65 10.10 0.82
C TRP A 378 -0.53 10.31 -0.14
N GLY A 379 -1.69 10.63 0.39
CA GLY A 379 -2.86 10.95 -0.43
C GLY A 379 -4.17 10.72 0.31
N GLU A 380 -5.21 11.30 -0.25
CA GLU A 380 -6.60 11.21 0.21
C GLU A 380 -7.53 11.11 -1.00
N PRO A 381 -8.75 10.61 -0.83
CA PRO A 381 -9.71 10.58 -1.92
C PRO A 381 -10.04 11.97 -2.49
N GLY A 382 -10.17 12.06 -3.82
CA GLY A 382 -10.93 13.14 -4.43
C GLY A 382 -12.44 12.91 -4.17
N THR A 383 -13.21 13.96 -3.96
CA THR A 383 -12.85 15.38 -4.02
C THR A 383 -12.33 15.97 -2.70
N ASN A 384 -12.32 15.20 -1.61
CA ASN A 384 -11.89 15.68 -0.28
C ASN A 384 -10.50 16.28 -0.31
N GLY A 385 -9.53 15.63 -0.95
CA GLY A 385 -8.16 16.13 -1.11
C GLY A 385 -8.08 17.51 -1.72
N GLN A 386 -9.00 17.86 -2.67
CA GLN A 386 -9.07 19.18 -3.29
C GLN A 386 -9.31 20.30 -2.27
N HIS A 387 -10.01 20.00 -1.18
CA HIS A 387 -10.33 20.93 -0.10
C HIS A 387 -9.34 20.87 1.07
N ALA A 388 -8.28 20.03 0.95
CA ALA A 388 -7.28 19.86 2.01
C ALA A 388 -5.89 20.35 1.59
N PHE A 389 -5.35 19.90 0.46
CA PHE A 389 -3.93 20.12 0.12
C PHE A 389 -3.67 20.44 -1.36
N TYR A 390 -4.64 20.53 -2.22
CA TYR A 390 -4.44 20.81 -3.65
C TYR A 390 -3.85 22.22 -3.89
N GLN A 391 -4.04 23.16 -2.96
CA GLN A 391 -3.35 24.45 -3.01
C GLN A 391 -1.83 24.27 -3.14
N LEU A 392 -1.25 23.32 -2.37
CA LEU A 392 0.18 23.02 -2.44
C LEU A 392 0.56 22.38 -3.79
N ILE A 393 -0.27 21.45 -4.30
CA ILE A 393 0.04 20.76 -5.55
C ILE A 393 -0.01 21.74 -6.73
N HIS A 394 -1.00 22.63 -6.79
CA HIS A 394 -1.18 23.60 -7.87
C HIS A 394 -0.18 24.75 -7.83
N GLN A 395 -0.03 25.43 -6.68
CA GLN A 395 0.70 26.70 -6.55
C GLN A 395 1.86 26.65 -5.54
N GLY A 396 2.13 25.48 -4.96
CA GLY A 396 3.27 25.33 -4.05
C GLY A 396 4.61 25.24 -4.78
N THR A 397 5.68 25.35 -4.02
CA THR A 397 7.07 25.31 -4.51
C THR A 397 7.63 23.89 -4.64
N LYS A 398 6.82 22.86 -4.32
CA LYS A 398 7.22 21.44 -4.39
C LYS A 398 6.71 20.81 -5.69
N LEU A 399 7.56 20.03 -6.34
CA LEU A 399 7.11 19.14 -7.41
C LEU A 399 6.58 17.84 -6.78
N ILE A 400 5.32 17.53 -7.03
CA ILE A 400 4.64 16.37 -6.47
C ILE A 400 4.02 15.58 -7.62
N PRO A 401 4.66 14.51 -8.10
CA PRO A 401 4.02 13.58 -9.02
C PRO A 401 2.78 12.95 -8.37
N CYS A 402 1.70 12.83 -9.13
CA CYS A 402 0.43 12.35 -8.61
C CYS A 402 -0.11 11.19 -9.45
N ASP A 403 -0.51 10.10 -8.78
CA ASP A 403 -1.28 9.01 -9.36
C ASP A 403 -2.77 9.25 -9.07
N PHE A 404 -3.56 9.58 -10.08
CA PHE A 404 -5.01 9.72 -10.03
C PHE A 404 -5.65 8.39 -10.40
N ILE A 405 -6.50 7.83 -9.53
CA ILE A 405 -7.18 6.54 -9.77
C ILE A 405 -8.69 6.76 -9.74
N ALA A 406 -9.42 6.31 -10.75
CA ALA A 406 -10.89 6.45 -10.76
C ALA A 406 -11.57 5.26 -11.46
N PRO A 407 -12.76 4.80 -10.98
CA PRO A 407 -13.58 3.85 -11.71
C PRO A 407 -14.49 4.56 -12.72
N ALA A 408 -14.64 3.99 -13.91
CA ALA A 408 -15.61 4.45 -14.89
C ALA A 408 -17.05 4.16 -14.47
N ILE A 409 -17.26 3.09 -13.70
CA ILE A 409 -18.56 2.62 -13.22
C ILE A 409 -18.57 2.64 -11.69
N SER A 410 -19.52 3.39 -11.12
CA SER A 410 -19.73 3.44 -9.67
C SER A 410 -20.59 2.27 -9.20
N HIS A 411 -20.30 1.73 -8.00
CA HIS A 411 -21.19 0.79 -7.29
C HIS A 411 -22.48 1.47 -6.77
N ASN A 412 -22.48 2.79 -6.66
CA ASN A 412 -23.61 3.56 -6.14
C ASN A 412 -24.06 4.61 -7.16
N PRO A 413 -24.91 4.26 -8.14
CA PRO A 413 -25.35 5.18 -9.19
C PRO A 413 -26.44 6.14 -8.67
N LEU A 414 -26.04 7.11 -7.83
CA LEU A 414 -26.93 8.11 -7.25
C LEU A 414 -26.96 9.37 -8.13
N SER A 415 -28.04 9.59 -8.87
CA SER A 415 -28.27 10.79 -9.68
C SER A 415 -27.00 11.19 -10.48
N ASP A 416 -26.50 12.40 -10.31
CA ASP A 416 -25.33 12.97 -11.00
C ASP A 416 -24.04 12.98 -10.15
N HIS A 417 -24.00 12.23 -9.04
CA HIS A 417 -22.81 12.17 -8.16
C HIS A 417 -21.58 11.69 -8.90
N HIS A 418 -21.68 10.55 -9.59
CA HIS A 418 -20.53 9.97 -10.29
C HIS A 418 -20.05 10.83 -11.47
N PRO A 419 -20.91 11.35 -12.37
CA PRO A 419 -20.48 12.33 -13.37
C PRO A 419 -19.77 13.56 -12.79
N LYS A 420 -20.23 14.09 -11.66
CA LYS A 420 -19.55 15.20 -10.97
C LYS A 420 -18.17 14.81 -10.45
N LEU A 421 -18.05 13.63 -9.85
CA LEU A 421 -16.76 13.11 -9.38
C LEU A 421 -15.78 12.94 -10.53
N MET A 422 -16.23 12.33 -11.64
CA MET A 422 -15.40 12.11 -12.83
C MET A 422 -15.04 13.43 -13.54
N ALA A 423 -15.94 14.40 -13.58
CA ALA A 423 -15.62 15.73 -14.08
C ALA A 423 -14.48 16.39 -13.29
N ASN A 424 -14.45 16.22 -11.96
CA ASN A 424 -13.35 16.70 -11.12
C ASN A 424 -12.06 15.92 -11.39
N PHE A 425 -12.12 14.59 -11.52
CA PHE A 425 -10.97 13.77 -11.87
C PHE A 425 -10.27 14.25 -13.15
N PHE A 426 -11.04 14.46 -14.23
CA PHE A 426 -10.50 14.94 -15.51
C PHE A 426 -10.02 16.39 -15.41
N ALA A 427 -10.81 17.27 -14.79
CA ALA A 427 -10.47 18.69 -14.67
C ALA A 427 -9.21 18.94 -13.84
N GLN A 428 -8.98 18.16 -12.77
CA GLN A 428 -7.78 18.35 -11.94
C GLN A 428 -6.51 17.95 -12.68
N THR A 429 -6.51 16.83 -13.39
CA THR A 429 -5.35 16.42 -14.18
C THR A 429 -5.06 17.36 -15.35
N GLU A 430 -6.11 17.95 -15.94
CA GLU A 430 -5.99 18.99 -16.98
C GLU A 430 -5.43 20.28 -16.40
N ALA A 431 -6.00 20.77 -15.29
CA ALA A 431 -5.55 21.99 -14.63
C ALA A 431 -4.10 21.90 -14.11
N LEU A 432 -3.70 20.75 -13.57
CA LEU A 432 -2.33 20.47 -13.13
C LEU A 432 -1.34 20.52 -14.31
N ALA A 433 -1.74 19.94 -15.45
CA ALA A 433 -0.89 19.93 -16.63
C ALA A 433 -0.72 21.29 -17.30
N PHE A 434 -1.82 22.01 -17.50
CA PHE A 434 -1.84 23.20 -18.37
C PHE A 434 -1.89 24.52 -17.62
N GLY A 435 -2.33 24.52 -16.37
CA GLY A 435 -2.42 25.72 -15.54
C GLY A 435 -3.36 26.78 -16.11
N LYS A 436 -3.05 28.05 -15.81
CA LYS A 436 -3.76 29.23 -16.29
C LYS A 436 -2.81 30.40 -16.38
N THR A 437 -2.62 30.92 -17.60
CA THR A 437 -1.62 31.98 -17.83
C THR A 437 -2.05 33.32 -17.29
N LYS A 438 -1.09 34.23 -17.17
CA LYS A 438 -1.29 35.62 -16.75
C LYS A 438 -2.33 36.30 -17.66
N GLU A 439 -2.20 36.17 -18.97
CA GLU A 439 -3.07 36.77 -19.98
C GLU A 439 -4.52 36.28 -19.86
N GLN A 440 -4.68 34.99 -19.57
CA GLN A 440 -6.01 34.39 -19.33
C GLN A 440 -6.67 34.96 -18.06
N VAL A 441 -5.89 35.09 -16.98
CA VAL A 441 -6.37 35.67 -15.71
C VAL A 441 -6.72 37.15 -15.87
N GLU A 442 -5.87 37.93 -16.56
CA GLU A 442 -6.15 39.34 -16.88
C GLU A 442 -7.44 39.49 -17.67
N ALA A 443 -7.61 38.71 -18.73
CA ALA A 443 -8.81 38.72 -19.56
C ALA A 443 -10.08 38.41 -18.75
N GLU A 444 -10.04 37.42 -17.87
CA GLU A 444 -11.19 37.06 -17.01
C GLU A 444 -11.54 38.19 -16.04
N PHE A 445 -10.56 38.79 -15.38
CA PHE A 445 -10.83 39.87 -14.45
C PHE A 445 -11.38 41.12 -15.14
N LEU A 446 -10.86 41.45 -16.32
CA LEU A 446 -11.40 42.54 -17.12
C LEU A 446 -12.83 42.27 -17.59
N ALA A 447 -13.11 41.02 -18.02
CA ALA A 447 -14.46 40.58 -18.38
C ALA A 447 -15.44 40.61 -17.18
N ALA A 448 -14.93 40.40 -15.96
CA ALA A 448 -15.68 40.53 -14.71
C ALA A 448 -15.88 41.99 -14.25
N GLY A 449 -15.38 42.97 -15.02
CA GLY A 449 -15.56 44.41 -14.75
C GLY A 449 -14.57 45.01 -13.75
N LYS A 450 -13.42 44.34 -13.47
CA LYS A 450 -12.38 44.91 -12.63
C LYS A 450 -11.60 45.98 -13.37
N THR A 451 -11.06 46.95 -12.61
CA THR A 451 -10.16 47.97 -13.16
C THR A 451 -8.77 47.38 -13.44
N GLN A 452 -7.99 48.04 -14.29
CA GLN A 452 -6.61 47.62 -14.60
C GLN A 452 -5.71 47.55 -13.37
N GLU A 453 -5.93 48.45 -12.39
CA GLU A 453 -5.19 48.48 -11.14
C GLU A 453 -5.51 47.27 -10.26
N GLU A 454 -6.81 46.95 -10.08
CA GLU A 454 -7.26 45.77 -9.35
C GLU A 454 -6.78 44.46 -10.01
N VAL A 455 -6.76 44.41 -11.34
CA VAL A 455 -6.26 43.27 -12.12
C VAL A 455 -4.75 43.10 -11.83
N ALA A 456 -3.94 44.16 -11.90
CA ALA A 456 -2.49 44.10 -11.66
C ALA A 456 -2.15 43.62 -10.24
N GLU A 457 -2.94 44.01 -9.23
CA GLU A 457 -2.78 43.55 -7.86
C GLU A 457 -3.12 42.05 -7.65
N LEU A 458 -4.15 41.53 -8.34
CA LEU A 458 -4.69 40.19 -8.09
C LEU A 458 -4.11 39.09 -8.99
N VAL A 459 -3.67 39.43 -10.19
CA VAL A 459 -3.16 38.49 -11.18
C VAL A 459 -2.05 37.60 -10.63
N PRO A 460 -1.02 38.09 -9.89
CA PRO A 460 0.04 37.22 -9.38
C PRO A 460 -0.46 36.05 -8.50
N PHE A 461 -1.61 36.20 -7.85
CA PHE A 461 -2.20 35.19 -6.97
C PHE A 461 -3.15 34.22 -7.68
N LYS A 462 -3.47 34.48 -8.94
CA LYS A 462 -4.45 33.72 -9.72
C LYS A 462 -3.86 33.00 -10.93
N VAL A 463 -2.58 33.18 -11.18
CA VAL A 463 -1.83 32.43 -12.19
C VAL A 463 -1.55 31.02 -11.64
N PHE A 464 -1.72 30.04 -12.48
CA PHE A 464 -1.37 28.65 -12.22
C PHE A 464 -0.32 28.24 -13.25
N ASP A 465 0.89 27.98 -12.82
CA ASP A 465 2.01 27.65 -13.72
C ASP A 465 1.75 26.38 -14.53
N GLY A 466 0.90 25.49 -14.03
CA GLY A 466 0.71 24.17 -14.63
C GLY A 466 1.98 23.33 -14.50
N ASN A 467 2.23 22.51 -15.51
CA ASN A 467 3.44 21.69 -15.63
C ASN A 467 3.65 20.73 -14.43
N ARG A 468 2.54 20.31 -13.80
CA ARG A 468 2.51 19.38 -12.68
C ARG A 468 2.19 17.97 -13.19
N PRO A 469 3.12 17.01 -13.00
CA PRO A 469 2.98 15.70 -13.60
C PRO A 469 1.90 14.84 -12.93
N THR A 470 1.15 14.12 -13.77
CA THR A 470 0.13 13.17 -13.30
C THR A 470 0.12 11.90 -14.13
N ASN A 471 -0.09 10.77 -13.47
CA ASN A 471 -0.59 9.55 -14.08
C ASN A 471 -2.10 9.47 -13.83
N SER A 472 -2.86 9.00 -14.81
CA SER A 472 -4.28 8.69 -14.64
C SER A 472 -4.50 7.20 -14.84
N ILE A 473 -4.99 6.52 -13.81
CA ILE A 473 -5.32 5.10 -13.83
C ILE A 473 -6.84 5.01 -13.82
N LEU A 474 -7.43 4.83 -14.99
CA LEU A 474 -8.87 4.65 -15.15
C LEU A 474 -9.17 3.15 -15.11
N VAL A 475 -9.94 2.72 -14.13
CA VAL A 475 -10.39 1.33 -14.04
C VAL A 475 -11.87 1.24 -14.42
N LYS A 476 -12.28 0.09 -14.93
CA LYS A 476 -13.68 -0.09 -15.35
C LYS A 476 -14.64 0.01 -14.16
N GLN A 477 -14.37 -0.75 -13.11
CA GLN A 477 -15.08 -0.72 -11.82
C GLN A 477 -14.16 -1.31 -10.75
N VAL A 478 -14.28 -0.91 -9.49
CA VAL A 478 -13.52 -1.51 -8.38
C VAL A 478 -14.15 -2.86 -8.01
N THR A 479 -13.80 -3.90 -8.75
CA THR A 479 -14.15 -5.29 -8.46
C THR A 479 -13.03 -5.96 -7.65
N PRO A 480 -13.25 -7.15 -7.04
CA PRO A 480 -12.18 -7.91 -6.41
C PRO A 480 -11.00 -8.14 -7.34
N GLU A 481 -11.24 -8.55 -8.58
CA GLU A 481 -10.21 -8.79 -9.59
C GLU A 481 -9.42 -7.52 -9.94
N VAL A 482 -10.10 -6.41 -10.19
CA VAL A 482 -9.45 -5.12 -10.51
C VAL A 482 -8.64 -4.61 -9.32
N LEU A 483 -9.16 -4.72 -8.09
CA LEU A 483 -8.40 -4.32 -6.90
C LEU A 483 -7.16 -5.19 -6.71
N GLY A 484 -7.27 -6.50 -6.92
CA GLY A 484 -6.13 -7.42 -6.90
C GLY A 484 -5.06 -7.02 -7.91
N SER A 485 -5.46 -6.68 -9.12
CA SER A 485 -4.56 -6.19 -10.18
C SER A 485 -3.88 -4.88 -9.80
N LEU A 486 -4.60 -3.93 -9.22
CA LEU A 486 -4.02 -2.66 -8.75
C LEU A 486 -3.01 -2.87 -7.61
N ILE A 487 -3.30 -3.76 -6.67
CA ILE A 487 -2.37 -4.09 -5.59
C ILE A 487 -1.07 -4.64 -6.16
N ALA A 488 -1.14 -5.64 -7.03
CA ALA A 488 0.04 -6.24 -7.65
C ALA A 488 0.81 -5.26 -8.55
N LEU A 489 0.10 -4.35 -9.25
CA LEU A 489 0.70 -3.26 -10.03
C LEU A 489 1.66 -2.42 -9.18
N TYR A 490 1.21 -1.97 -8.02
CA TYR A 490 2.04 -1.16 -7.12
C TYR A 490 3.13 -1.97 -6.43
N GLU A 491 2.86 -3.23 -6.02
CA GLU A 491 3.90 -4.11 -5.46
C GLU A 491 5.06 -4.30 -6.44
N HIS A 492 4.76 -4.53 -7.71
CA HIS A 492 5.77 -4.69 -8.77
C HIS A 492 6.46 -3.38 -9.17
N LYS A 493 5.74 -2.24 -9.14
CA LYS A 493 6.35 -0.90 -9.24
C LYS A 493 7.42 -0.71 -8.17
N ILE A 494 7.09 -1.00 -6.91
CA ILE A 494 7.99 -0.87 -5.75
C ILE A 494 9.21 -1.78 -5.91
N PHE A 495 9.01 -3.02 -6.28
CA PHE A 495 10.11 -3.97 -6.53
C PHE A 495 11.03 -3.49 -7.65
N THR A 496 10.49 -3.04 -8.78
CA THR A 496 11.25 -2.53 -9.91
C THR A 496 12.13 -1.34 -9.51
N GLN A 497 11.57 -0.39 -8.74
CA GLN A 497 12.32 0.74 -8.20
C GLN A 497 13.47 0.26 -7.30
N GLY A 498 13.22 -0.68 -6.40
CA GLY A 498 14.25 -1.24 -5.51
C GLY A 498 15.36 -1.97 -6.27
N VAL A 499 15.03 -2.63 -7.38
CA VAL A 499 16.03 -3.24 -8.27
C VAL A 499 16.94 -2.18 -8.87
N ILE A 500 16.36 -1.12 -9.45
CA ILE A 500 17.10 -0.03 -10.09
C ILE A 500 17.95 0.75 -9.08
N TRP A 501 17.39 1.05 -7.89
CA TRP A 501 18.13 1.70 -6.81
C TRP A 501 19.15 0.81 -6.11
N ASN A 502 19.31 -0.44 -6.54
CA ASN A 502 20.29 -1.37 -5.98
C ASN A 502 20.12 -1.59 -4.46
N ILE A 503 18.89 -1.64 -3.96
CA ILE A 503 18.58 -1.80 -2.53
C ILE A 503 17.84 -3.12 -2.25
N PHE A 504 17.86 -3.56 -0.98
CA PHE A 504 17.04 -4.70 -0.54
C PHE A 504 15.63 -4.24 -0.17
N THR A 505 14.66 -4.54 -1.04
CA THR A 505 13.25 -4.11 -0.93
C THR A 505 12.48 -4.86 0.16
N PHE A 506 12.89 -6.06 0.55
CA PHE A 506 12.04 -6.97 1.32
C PHE A 506 12.44 -7.14 2.80
N ASP A 507 13.51 -6.51 3.25
CA ASP A 507 13.86 -6.38 4.67
C ASP A 507 13.34 -5.07 5.28
N GLN A 508 13.49 -4.90 6.62
CA GLN A 508 13.01 -3.72 7.36
C GLN A 508 13.81 -3.46 8.65
N TRP A 509 15.13 -3.49 8.60
CA TRP A 509 16.00 -3.29 9.77
C TRP A 509 15.76 -1.97 10.51
N GLY A 510 15.32 -0.93 9.80
CA GLY A 510 15.09 0.41 10.35
C GLY A 510 14.02 0.49 11.44
N VAL A 511 13.13 -0.51 11.56
CA VAL A 511 12.05 -0.51 12.57
C VAL A 511 12.44 -1.23 13.87
N GLU A 512 13.66 -1.79 13.98
CA GLU A 512 14.02 -2.63 15.12
C GLU A 512 14.57 -1.84 16.32
N LEU A 513 15.35 -0.78 16.08
CA LEU A 513 15.99 -0.01 17.15
C LEU A 513 14.95 0.60 18.12
N GLY A 514 13.88 1.17 17.58
CA GLY A 514 12.80 1.75 18.39
C GLY A 514 12.15 0.72 19.33
N LYS A 515 11.94 -0.51 18.85
CA LYS A 515 11.40 -1.62 19.66
C LYS A 515 12.35 -2.03 20.78
N GLN A 516 13.66 -2.11 20.48
CA GLN A 516 14.67 -2.43 21.49
C GLN A 516 14.70 -1.39 22.61
N LEU A 517 14.68 -0.10 22.27
CA LEU A 517 14.64 0.99 23.24
C LEU A 517 13.34 1.00 24.03
N ALA A 518 12.18 0.78 23.38
CA ALA A 518 10.89 0.70 24.07
C ALA A 518 10.87 -0.41 25.11
N ASN A 519 11.44 -1.59 24.81
CA ASN A 519 11.54 -2.69 25.78
C ASN A 519 12.46 -2.36 26.97
N GLN A 520 13.46 -1.49 26.79
CA GLN A 520 14.31 -1.02 27.89
C GLN A 520 13.59 0.02 28.76
N ILE A 521 12.84 0.93 28.13
CA ILE A 521 12.12 2.01 28.82
C ILE A 521 10.89 1.47 29.58
N LEU A 522 10.19 0.47 29.05
CA LEU A 522 8.93 0.00 29.63
C LEU A 522 8.99 -0.35 31.13
N PRO A 523 9.99 -1.09 31.63
CA PRO A 523 10.11 -1.36 33.07
C PRO A 523 10.40 -0.10 33.90
N GLU A 524 11.07 0.91 33.33
CA GLU A 524 11.41 2.16 34.03
C GLU A 524 10.17 3.04 34.27
N LEU A 525 9.12 2.87 33.48
CA LEU A 525 7.87 3.57 33.65
C LEU A 525 7.12 3.11 34.92
N GLY A 526 7.35 1.89 35.40
CA GLY A 526 6.61 1.31 36.54
C GLY A 526 7.02 1.82 37.93
N GLY A 527 8.28 2.24 38.11
CA GLY A 527 8.84 2.63 39.40
C GLY A 527 8.57 4.09 39.77
N GLU A 528 8.80 4.45 41.07
CA GLU A 528 8.68 5.84 41.57
C GLU A 528 10.00 6.63 41.39
N GLU A 529 11.16 5.94 41.27
CA GLU A 529 12.46 6.56 41.19
C GLU A 529 12.63 7.36 39.88
N ALA A 530 13.36 8.48 39.96
CA ALA A 530 13.68 9.27 38.77
C ALA A 530 14.61 8.50 37.83
N VAL A 531 14.29 8.53 36.54
CA VAL A 531 15.08 7.90 35.49
C VAL A 531 16.22 8.84 35.05
N ALA A 532 17.43 8.27 34.94
CA ALA A 532 18.65 9.00 34.54
C ALA A 532 19.54 8.18 33.57
N SER A 533 19.02 7.08 33.02
CA SER A 533 19.73 6.10 32.18
C SER A 533 19.81 6.49 30.70
N HIS A 534 19.05 7.52 30.27
CA HIS A 534 18.95 7.98 28.90
C HIS A 534 19.54 9.38 28.71
N ASP A 535 19.38 9.96 27.53
CA ASP A 535 19.68 11.38 27.29
C ASP A 535 18.76 12.29 28.11
N SER A 536 19.12 13.57 28.23
CA SER A 536 18.40 14.53 29.07
C SER A 536 16.94 14.76 28.66
N SER A 537 16.61 14.65 27.36
CA SER A 537 15.24 14.80 26.85
C SER A 537 14.39 13.59 27.22
N THR A 538 14.89 12.39 26.93
CA THR A 538 14.19 11.14 27.24
C THR A 538 13.95 10.99 28.76
N ASN A 539 15.00 11.22 29.58
CA ASN A 539 14.88 11.22 31.04
C ASN A 539 13.84 12.24 31.52
N GLY A 540 13.89 13.47 30.98
CA GLY A 540 12.95 14.55 31.33
C GLY A 540 11.50 14.17 31.04
N LEU A 541 11.22 13.60 29.85
CA LEU A 541 9.89 13.19 29.42
C LEU A 541 9.37 12.00 30.26
N ILE A 542 10.20 11.00 30.51
CA ILE A 542 9.81 9.85 31.36
C ILE A 542 9.45 10.33 32.77
N ASN A 543 10.29 11.19 33.37
CA ASN A 543 10.05 11.69 34.72
C ASN A 543 8.81 12.59 34.79
N ALA A 544 8.55 13.43 33.80
CA ALA A 544 7.32 14.20 33.69
C ALA A 544 6.08 13.29 33.56
N PHE A 545 6.14 12.28 32.70
CA PHE A 545 5.07 11.29 32.55
C PHE A 545 4.76 10.59 33.89
N LYS A 546 5.80 10.14 34.62
CA LYS A 546 5.65 9.49 35.94
C LYS A 546 5.01 10.44 36.97
N GLN A 547 5.33 11.72 36.92
CA GLN A 547 4.75 12.73 37.81
C GLN A 547 3.28 13.01 37.46
N TRP A 548 2.92 13.09 36.18
CA TRP A 548 1.56 13.49 35.77
C TRP A 548 0.52 12.39 35.88
N ARG A 549 0.93 11.13 35.86
CA ARG A 549 -0.01 9.99 35.97
C ARG A 549 -0.39 9.64 37.42
N GLN A 550 0.24 10.27 38.42
CA GLN A 550 -0.14 10.18 39.81
C GLN A 550 -1.36 11.03 40.07
#